data_2508d2c5d34c6f6b80680cc28a30ff42
#
_entry.id   2508d2c5d34c6f6b80680cc28a30ff42
#
_cell.length_a   1.000
_cell.length_b   1.000
_cell.length_c   1.000
_cell.angle_alpha   90.00
_cell.angle_beta   90.00
_cell.angle_gamma   90.00
#
_symmetry.space_group_name_H-M   'P 1'
#
loop_
_entity.id
_entity.type
_entity.pdbx_description
1 polymer ?
#
loop_
_entity_poly.entity_id
_entity_poly.type
_entity_poly.pdbx_seq_one_letter_code
_entity_poly.pdbx_strand_id
1 'polypeptide(L)'
;MLTPDTAKHLSLLRTLGEPELSPYTRWQWLGWDASSRYLLSVQKQGGTPLRWWDLHSEETTPLFAHSVSRCVAAWFLPGSQRLLSVTVRGTLRTWSVTDGTLLSSVETGGSVSSACLSSDGTRLLLTAGQGRVMLWDLERNWLVWRLEDPAYLYGCALSPDGRFAAAGAAEEQEGAATRGSVRLWDARTGKPVGTRALDAQWIWNVAFTPSGESLVASNTGGQLFFLGLPGLATLRTLEAPGSGALQMEFNSDGSLLAASADTSAFVVIDVREGRDVFAYSDLDDMQGSNVNFSPDGRFVCWGMDDGKVGIWGVKPRP
;
A
#
# COMPACT_ATOMS: atom_id res chain seq x y z
N MET A 1 18.08 8.65 -8.59
CA MET A 1 17.33 7.42 -8.31
C MET A 1 17.99 6.73 -7.13
N LEU A 2 17.21 6.26 -6.17
CA LEU A 2 17.71 5.50 -5.04
C LEU A 2 18.17 4.12 -5.52
N THR A 3 19.33 3.70 -5.05
CA THR A 3 19.93 2.38 -5.24
C THR A 3 20.32 1.83 -3.87
N PRO A 4 20.63 0.53 -3.73
CA PRO A 4 21.12 0.00 -2.47
C PRO A 4 22.29 0.77 -1.88
N ASP A 5 23.20 1.27 -2.73
CA ASP A 5 24.36 2.05 -2.28
C ASP A 5 24.03 3.46 -1.81
N THR A 6 23.02 4.09 -2.41
CA THR A 6 22.63 5.46 -2.04
C THR A 6 21.59 5.49 -0.93
N ALA A 7 20.72 4.48 -0.83
CA ALA A 7 19.67 4.42 0.17
C ALA A 7 20.18 4.41 1.62
N LYS A 8 21.40 3.92 1.86
CA LYS A 8 22.07 4.00 3.19
C LYS A 8 22.33 5.43 3.66
N HIS A 9 22.23 6.42 2.77
CA HIS A 9 22.41 7.86 3.06
C HIS A 9 21.08 8.63 3.09
N LEU A 10 19.95 7.94 3.17
CA LEU A 10 18.65 8.58 3.32
C LEU A 10 18.65 9.47 4.57
N SER A 11 18.06 10.63 4.44
CA SER A 11 17.82 11.56 5.53
C SER A 11 16.49 12.24 5.33
N LEU A 12 15.84 12.65 6.41
CA LEU A 12 14.62 13.45 6.34
C LEU A 12 14.96 14.78 5.67
N LEU A 13 14.30 15.06 4.55
CA LEU A 13 14.49 16.29 3.78
C LEU A 13 13.40 17.31 4.08
N ARG A 14 12.16 16.84 4.27
CA ARG A 14 10.97 17.69 4.42
C ARG A 14 9.88 16.96 5.20
N THR A 15 9.08 17.74 5.93
CA THR A 15 7.83 17.31 6.56
C THR A 15 6.67 18.12 6.02
N LEU A 16 5.54 17.46 5.78
CA LEU A 16 4.31 18.07 5.25
C LEU A 16 3.19 17.93 6.27
N GLY A 17 2.32 18.95 6.32
CA GLY A 17 1.20 19.01 7.23
C GLY A 17 1.56 19.54 8.62
N GLU A 18 0.54 19.80 9.41
CA GLU A 18 0.65 20.22 10.81
C GLU A 18 0.46 19.02 11.74
N PRO A 19 1.02 19.06 12.97
CA PRO A 19 0.80 18.00 13.94
C PRO A 19 -0.68 17.89 14.29
N GLU A 20 -1.22 16.70 14.21
CA GLU A 20 -2.57 16.40 14.68
C GLU A 20 -2.50 15.60 15.98
N LEU A 21 -2.91 16.22 17.09
CA LEU A 21 -2.93 15.60 18.42
C LEU A 21 -4.09 14.61 18.60
N SER A 22 -4.38 13.79 17.59
CA SER A 22 -5.43 12.78 17.68
C SER A 22 -4.81 11.41 17.92
N PRO A 23 -5.28 10.63 18.91
CA PRO A 23 -4.80 9.25 19.11
C PRO A 23 -5.15 8.32 17.95
N TYR A 24 -5.83 8.81 16.92
CA TYR A 24 -6.27 8.06 15.75
C TYR A 24 -5.48 8.40 14.47
N THR A 25 -4.40 9.18 14.53
CA THR A 25 -3.60 9.60 13.36
C THR A 25 -2.73 8.48 12.76
N ARG A 26 -2.75 7.31 13.34
CA ARG A 26 -1.75 6.23 13.24
C ARG A 26 -1.78 5.36 11.97
N TRP A 27 -2.82 5.45 11.13
CA TRP A 27 -2.94 4.65 9.91
C TRP A 27 -3.10 5.55 8.71
N GLN A 28 -1.99 6.02 8.15
CA GLN A 28 -2.01 6.83 6.95
C GLN A 28 -1.79 5.97 5.71
N TRP A 29 -2.63 6.17 4.70
CA TRP A 29 -2.35 5.76 3.34
C TRP A 29 -1.67 6.92 2.63
N LEU A 30 -0.59 6.65 1.91
CA LEU A 30 0.16 7.62 1.13
C LEU A 30 0.14 7.22 -0.34
N GLY A 31 0.26 8.18 -1.22
CA GLY A 31 0.33 7.92 -2.66
C GLY A 31 0.96 9.08 -3.42
N TRP A 32 1.80 8.75 -4.38
CA TRP A 32 2.40 9.69 -5.31
C TRP A 32 1.60 9.77 -6.60
N ASP A 33 1.64 10.92 -7.27
CA ASP A 33 1.28 10.98 -8.67
C ASP A 33 2.44 10.48 -9.55
N ALA A 34 2.15 10.08 -10.78
CA ALA A 34 3.15 9.50 -11.68
C ALA A 34 4.33 10.43 -12.01
N SER A 35 4.18 11.75 -11.82
CA SER A 35 5.24 12.74 -12.05
C SER A 35 6.11 13.00 -10.82
N SER A 36 5.81 12.39 -9.67
CA SER A 36 6.44 12.66 -8.37
C SER A 36 6.29 14.11 -7.88
N ARG A 37 5.31 14.83 -8.45
CA ARG A 37 5.01 16.22 -8.08
C ARG A 37 4.01 16.32 -6.95
N TYR A 38 2.98 15.48 -6.98
CA TYR A 38 1.93 15.50 -5.97
C TYR A 38 2.06 14.31 -5.04
N LEU A 39 1.85 14.57 -3.75
CA LEU A 39 1.78 13.55 -2.71
C LEU A 39 0.43 13.68 -2.02
N LEU A 40 -0.26 12.57 -1.79
CA LEU A 40 -1.50 12.52 -1.04
C LEU A 40 -1.33 11.74 0.26
N SER A 41 -2.15 12.08 1.25
CA SER A 41 -2.35 11.27 2.44
C SER A 41 -3.83 11.13 2.79
N VAL A 42 -4.16 9.97 3.32
CA VAL A 42 -5.47 9.65 3.86
C VAL A 42 -5.30 8.90 5.17
N GLN A 43 -6.06 9.26 6.17
CA GLN A 43 -6.06 8.52 7.44
C GLN A 43 -7.22 7.52 7.46
N LYS A 44 -6.96 6.29 7.92
CA LYS A 44 -7.96 5.21 7.97
C LYS A 44 -8.98 5.37 9.11
N GLN A 45 -8.64 6.10 10.16
CA GLN A 45 -9.49 6.27 11.35
C GLN A 45 -9.70 7.76 11.67
N GLY A 46 -10.83 8.10 12.26
CA GLY A 46 -11.03 9.41 12.87
C GLY A 46 -11.69 10.49 12.01
N GLY A 47 -12.16 10.22 10.81
CA GLY A 47 -12.86 11.24 9.99
C GLY A 47 -11.95 12.34 9.47
N THR A 48 -10.69 12.03 9.34
CA THR A 48 -9.62 12.91 8.91
C THR A 48 -9.59 13.15 7.41
N PRO A 49 -9.06 14.27 6.98
CA PRO A 49 -9.15 14.69 5.60
C PRO A 49 -8.28 13.84 4.68
N LEU A 50 -8.79 13.58 3.48
CA LEU A 50 -8.00 13.32 2.31
C LEU A 50 -7.25 14.61 1.98
N ARG A 51 -5.93 14.59 1.98
CA ARG A 51 -5.06 15.75 1.77
C ARG A 51 -4.09 15.47 0.63
N TRP A 52 -3.73 16.51 -0.12
CA TRP A 52 -2.61 16.40 -1.07
C TRP A 52 -1.85 17.70 -1.20
N TRP A 53 -0.59 17.60 -1.57
CA TRP A 53 0.40 18.67 -1.66
C TRP A 53 1.03 18.72 -3.05
N ASP A 54 1.37 19.93 -3.51
CA ASP A 54 2.29 20.14 -4.63
C ASP A 54 3.71 20.29 -4.08
N LEU A 55 4.58 19.33 -4.38
CA LEU A 55 5.94 19.33 -3.86
C LEU A 55 6.88 20.31 -4.56
N HIS A 56 6.45 20.93 -5.66
CA HIS A 56 7.14 22.07 -6.26
C HIS A 56 6.92 23.37 -5.48
N SER A 57 5.90 23.42 -4.62
CA SER A 57 5.73 24.49 -3.65
C SER A 57 6.58 24.24 -2.40
N GLU A 58 7.06 25.30 -1.78
CA GLU A 58 7.72 25.24 -0.46
C GLU A 58 6.71 25.12 0.70
N GLU A 59 5.43 25.28 0.41
CA GLU A 59 4.35 25.22 1.38
C GLU A 59 4.21 23.82 2.00
N THR A 60 4.13 23.76 3.32
CA THR A 60 3.88 22.53 4.07
C THR A 60 2.40 22.25 4.27
N THR A 61 1.54 23.26 4.06
CA THR A 61 0.09 23.12 4.11
C THR A 61 -0.43 22.40 2.87
N PRO A 62 -1.47 21.53 3.01
CA PRO A 62 -2.03 20.85 1.85
C PRO A 62 -2.74 21.83 0.92
N LEU A 63 -2.69 21.58 -0.38
CA LEU A 63 -3.48 22.31 -1.38
C LEU A 63 -4.97 22.18 -1.08
N PHE A 64 -5.39 20.97 -0.70
CA PHE A 64 -6.78 20.67 -0.37
C PHE A 64 -6.85 19.65 0.77
N ALA A 65 -7.91 19.78 1.57
CA ALA A 65 -8.23 18.86 2.65
C ALA A 65 -9.75 18.62 2.66
N HIS A 66 -10.15 17.37 2.41
CA HIS A 66 -11.55 16.96 2.39
C HIS A 66 -11.85 15.92 3.46
N SER A 67 -12.88 16.16 4.27
CA SER A 67 -13.35 15.16 5.21
C SER A 67 -13.96 13.97 4.44
N VAL A 68 -13.28 12.84 4.45
CA VAL A 68 -13.76 11.57 3.88
C VAL A 68 -13.88 10.57 5.01
N SER A 69 -15.10 10.14 5.29
CA SER A 69 -15.33 9.19 6.38
C SER A 69 -14.67 7.83 6.08
N ARG A 70 -13.75 7.40 6.98
CA ARG A 70 -13.14 6.06 6.98
C ARG A 70 -12.62 5.63 5.60
N CYS A 71 -11.68 6.36 5.06
CA CYS A 71 -11.04 6.04 3.79
C CYS A 71 -10.06 4.85 3.94
N VAL A 72 -10.13 3.88 3.03
CA VAL A 72 -9.23 2.72 3.00
C VAL A 72 -7.95 3.05 2.26
N ALA A 73 -8.08 3.73 1.12
CA ALA A 73 -6.98 4.06 0.22
C ALA A 73 -7.38 5.18 -0.75
N ALA A 74 -6.38 5.84 -1.34
CA ALA A 74 -6.58 6.81 -2.40
C ALA A 74 -5.38 6.84 -3.35
N TRP A 75 -5.60 7.24 -4.61
CA TRP A 75 -4.56 7.31 -5.63
C TRP A 75 -4.81 8.47 -6.58
N PHE A 76 -3.73 9.05 -7.10
CA PHE A 76 -3.83 9.83 -8.32
C PHE A 76 -4.08 8.89 -9.50
N LEU A 77 -5.06 9.21 -10.33
CA LEU A 77 -5.29 8.49 -11.57
C LEU A 77 -4.31 8.94 -12.66
N PRO A 78 -4.07 8.13 -13.70
CA PRO A 78 -3.19 8.51 -14.79
C PRO A 78 -3.52 9.90 -15.34
N GLY A 79 -2.46 10.69 -15.62
CA GLY A 79 -2.58 12.08 -16.04
C GLY A 79 -2.66 13.11 -14.91
N SER A 80 -2.66 12.67 -13.62
CA SER A 80 -2.58 13.52 -12.41
C SER A 80 -3.65 14.62 -12.29
N GLN A 81 -4.74 14.53 -13.08
CA GLN A 81 -5.86 15.48 -13.05
C GLN A 81 -6.97 15.05 -12.09
N ARG A 82 -7.04 13.77 -11.79
CA ARG A 82 -8.06 13.16 -10.96
C ARG A 82 -7.45 12.30 -9.87
N LEU A 83 -8.14 12.24 -8.74
CA LEU A 83 -7.81 11.42 -7.59
C LEU A 83 -9.00 10.49 -7.29
N LEU A 84 -8.73 9.21 -7.04
CA LEU A 84 -9.70 8.22 -6.57
C LEU A 84 -9.52 7.99 -5.09
N SER A 85 -10.61 7.97 -4.33
CA SER A 85 -10.63 7.53 -2.93
C SER A 85 -11.66 6.42 -2.72
N VAL A 86 -11.35 5.48 -1.80
CA VAL A 86 -12.16 4.32 -1.47
C VAL A 86 -12.45 4.32 0.03
N THR A 87 -13.72 4.24 0.41
CA THR A 87 -14.12 4.15 1.82
C THR A 87 -14.33 2.72 2.28
N VAL A 88 -14.32 2.47 3.61
CA VAL A 88 -14.67 1.16 4.19
C VAL A 88 -16.09 0.68 3.84
N ARG A 89 -16.98 1.57 3.44
CA ARG A 89 -18.34 1.22 2.98
C ARG A 89 -18.39 0.88 1.49
N GLY A 90 -17.24 0.94 0.78
CA GLY A 90 -17.17 0.68 -0.65
C GLY A 90 -17.65 1.84 -1.51
N THR A 91 -17.67 3.06 -0.99
CA THR A 91 -17.92 4.24 -1.82
C THR A 91 -16.64 4.62 -2.54
N LEU A 92 -16.66 4.65 -3.86
CA LEU A 92 -15.63 5.18 -4.74
C LEU A 92 -15.94 6.65 -5.03
N ARG A 93 -14.99 7.55 -4.77
CA ARG A 93 -15.13 8.97 -5.10
C ARG A 93 -13.98 9.43 -5.96
N THR A 94 -14.31 10.14 -7.03
CA THR A 94 -13.31 10.78 -7.90
C THR A 94 -13.33 12.28 -7.67
N TRP A 95 -12.16 12.86 -7.53
CA TRP A 95 -11.94 14.27 -7.20
C TRP A 95 -11.08 14.93 -8.27
N SER A 96 -11.30 16.20 -8.52
CA SER A 96 -10.41 17.05 -9.30
C SER A 96 -9.19 17.43 -8.45
N VAL A 97 -8.00 17.21 -8.98
CA VAL A 97 -6.74 17.57 -8.28
C VAL A 97 -6.54 19.08 -8.27
N THR A 98 -7.03 19.77 -9.30
CA THR A 98 -6.78 21.20 -9.51
C THR A 98 -7.57 22.10 -8.55
N ASP A 99 -8.84 21.77 -8.29
CA ASP A 99 -9.75 22.60 -7.50
C ASP A 99 -10.42 21.86 -6.34
N GLY A 100 -10.10 20.57 -6.15
CA GLY A 100 -10.60 19.76 -5.07
C GLY A 100 -12.08 19.35 -5.20
N THR A 101 -12.76 19.62 -6.32
CA THR A 101 -14.18 19.31 -6.46
C THR A 101 -14.43 17.82 -6.59
N LEU A 102 -15.55 17.34 -6.01
CA LEU A 102 -16.05 15.99 -6.18
C LEU A 102 -16.63 15.83 -7.59
N LEU A 103 -16.03 14.96 -8.40
CA LEU A 103 -16.45 14.70 -9.77
C LEU A 103 -17.48 13.56 -9.87
N SER A 104 -17.31 12.51 -9.08
CA SER A 104 -18.25 11.37 -9.06
C SER A 104 -18.23 10.64 -7.72
N SER A 105 -19.34 9.93 -7.44
CA SER A 105 -19.46 9.03 -6.28
C SER A 105 -20.24 7.79 -6.69
N VAL A 106 -19.68 6.61 -6.44
CA VAL A 106 -20.24 5.30 -6.84
C VAL A 106 -20.17 4.35 -5.66
N GLU A 107 -21.23 3.57 -5.45
CA GLU A 107 -21.29 2.53 -4.42
C GLU A 107 -20.96 1.17 -5.02
N THR A 108 -19.99 0.44 -4.46
CA THR A 108 -19.62 -0.91 -4.91
C THR A 108 -20.49 -2.01 -4.31
N GLY A 109 -21.34 -1.65 -3.36
CA GLY A 109 -22.31 -2.59 -2.77
C GLY A 109 -21.72 -3.49 -1.68
N GLY A 110 -20.75 -3.04 -0.93
CA GLY A 110 -20.22 -3.82 0.20
C GLY A 110 -19.10 -3.15 0.98
N SER A 111 -18.76 -3.71 2.14
CA SER A 111 -17.62 -3.25 2.93
C SER A 111 -16.30 -3.57 2.22
N VAL A 112 -15.30 -2.72 2.42
CA VAL A 112 -13.94 -2.86 1.89
C VAL A 112 -12.95 -2.77 3.04
N SER A 113 -12.02 -3.72 3.12
CA SER A 113 -10.92 -3.74 4.09
C SER A 113 -9.58 -3.36 3.47
N SER A 114 -9.38 -3.72 2.20
CA SER A 114 -8.20 -3.33 1.43
C SER A 114 -8.56 -3.09 -0.03
N ALA A 115 -7.75 -2.28 -0.71
CA ALA A 115 -7.93 -1.93 -2.10
C ALA A 115 -6.58 -1.76 -2.79
N CYS A 116 -6.51 -2.12 -4.08
CA CYS A 116 -5.33 -1.96 -4.93
C CYS A 116 -5.73 -1.48 -6.31
N LEU A 117 -5.12 -0.41 -6.78
CA LEU A 117 -5.27 0.11 -8.13
C LEU A 117 -4.27 -0.59 -9.07
N SER A 118 -4.69 -0.95 -10.29
CA SER A 118 -3.78 -1.43 -11.32
C SER A 118 -2.80 -0.35 -11.75
N SER A 119 -1.63 -0.75 -12.26
CA SER A 119 -0.57 0.18 -12.69
C SER A 119 -1.01 1.13 -13.81
N ASP A 120 -1.95 0.72 -14.65
CA ASP A 120 -2.57 1.54 -15.70
C ASP A 120 -3.73 2.42 -15.20
N GLY A 121 -4.13 2.28 -13.93
CA GLY A 121 -5.21 3.05 -13.32
C GLY A 121 -6.62 2.68 -13.79
N THR A 122 -6.80 1.58 -14.53
CA THR A 122 -8.11 1.20 -15.10
C THR A 122 -8.88 0.20 -14.28
N ARG A 123 -8.22 -0.56 -13.40
CA ARG A 123 -8.81 -1.62 -12.58
C ARG A 123 -8.60 -1.37 -11.10
N LEU A 124 -9.61 -1.69 -10.32
CA LEU A 124 -9.55 -1.60 -8.86
C LEU A 124 -9.92 -2.95 -8.25
N LEU A 125 -8.98 -3.56 -7.54
CA LEU A 125 -9.20 -4.76 -6.73
C LEU A 125 -9.62 -4.32 -5.33
N LEU A 126 -10.71 -4.89 -4.85
CA LEU A 126 -11.27 -4.64 -3.53
C LEU A 126 -11.41 -5.95 -2.76
N THR A 127 -10.97 -5.98 -1.51
CA THR A 127 -11.20 -7.11 -0.62
C THR A 127 -11.97 -6.67 0.62
N ALA A 128 -12.79 -7.58 1.15
CA ALA A 128 -13.43 -7.44 2.45
C ALA A 128 -12.96 -8.56 3.38
N GLY A 129 -12.81 -8.25 4.66
CA GLY A 129 -12.31 -9.20 5.64
C GLY A 129 -13.08 -10.52 5.71
N GLN A 130 -14.36 -10.53 5.32
CA GLN A 130 -15.21 -11.72 5.26
C GLN A 130 -15.06 -12.54 3.96
N GLY A 131 -13.93 -12.43 3.26
CA GLY A 131 -13.61 -13.22 2.08
C GLY A 131 -14.14 -12.70 0.75
N ARG A 132 -14.84 -11.57 0.72
CA ARG A 132 -15.30 -11.01 -0.54
C ARG A 132 -14.15 -10.39 -1.32
N VAL A 133 -14.06 -10.72 -2.61
CA VAL A 133 -13.13 -10.11 -3.57
C VAL A 133 -13.92 -9.57 -4.75
N MET A 134 -13.62 -8.36 -5.16
CA MET A 134 -14.26 -7.71 -6.30
C MET A 134 -13.20 -7.07 -7.18
N LEU A 135 -13.31 -7.23 -8.49
CA LEU A 135 -12.57 -6.44 -9.47
C LEU A 135 -13.51 -5.49 -10.18
N TRP A 136 -13.16 -4.23 -10.15
CA TRP A 136 -13.94 -3.13 -10.70
C TRP A 136 -13.23 -2.52 -11.91
N ASP A 137 -13.96 -2.23 -12.99
CA ASP A 137 -13.49 -1.46 -14.14
C ASP A 137 -13.85 0.02 -13.91
N LEU A 138 -12.85 0.85 -13.75
CA LEU A 138 -13.03 2.27 -13.44
C LEU A 138 -13.45 3.10 -14.64
N GLU A 139 -13.06 2.71 -15.86
CA GLU A 139 -13.43 3.42 -17.08
C GLU A 139 -14.91 3.21 -17.43
N ARG A 140 -15.34 1.93 -17.34
CA ARG A 140 -16.73 1.54 -17.62
C ARG A 140 -17.64 1.70 -16.41
N ASN A 141 -17.06 1.90 -15.25
CA ASN A 141 -17.73 2.01 -13.97
C ASN A 141 -18.63 0.79 -13.68
N TRP A 142 -18.10 -0.41 -13.84
CA TRP A 142 -18.82 -1.64 -13.60
C TRP A 142 -18.01 -2.69 -12.85
N LEU A 143 -18.72 -3.63 -12.21
CA LEU A 143 -18.14 -4.81 -11.60
C LEU A 143 -17.77 -5.83 -12.69
N VAL A 144 -16.46 -6.15 -12.80
CA VAL A 144 -15.94 -7.15 -13.74
C VAL A 144 -16.27 -8.57 -13.26
N TRP A 145 -15.94 -8.85 -12.01
CA TRP A 145 -16.29 -10.09 -11.32
C TRP A 145 -16.28 -9.89 -9.80
N ARG A 146 -16.99 -10.79 -9.14
CA ARG A 146 -17.00 -10.92 -7.69
C ARG A 146 -16.94 -12.38 -7.31
N LEU A 147 -16.23 -12.68 -6.22
CA LEU A 147 -16.19 -14.01 -5.61
C LEU A 147 -16.22 -13.88 -4.09
N GLU A 148 -16.52 -14.99 -3.43
CA GLU A 148 -16.42 -15.16 -1.99
C GLU A 148 -15.37 -16.24 -1.70
N ASP A 149 -14.35 -15.91 -0.93
CA ASP A 149 -13.33 -16.84 -0.44
C ASP A 149 -13.67 -17.23 1.00
N PRO A 150 -13.50 -18.48 1.41
CA PRO A 150 -13.81 -18.89 2.79
C PRO A 150 -12.85 -18.30 3.84
N ALA A 151 -11.68 -17.82 3.42
CA ALA A 151 -10.69 -17.24 4.32
C ALA A 151 -10.99 -15.76 4.63
N TYR A 152 -10.47 -15.29 5.76
CA TYR A 152 -10.44 -13.88 6.08
C TYR A 152 -9.34 -13.22 5.26
N LEU A 153 -9.67 -12.15 4.50
CA LEU A 153 -8.74 -11.50 3.57
C LEU A 153 -8.23 -10.16 4.13
N TYR A 154 -6.93 -9.92 3.88
CA TYR A 154 -6.21 -8.71 4.29
C TYR A 154 -5.73 -7.91 3.08
N GLY A 155 -4.46 -7.49 3.05
CA GLY A 155 -3.90 -6.71 1.95
C GLY A 155 -3.99 -7.42 0.60
N CYS A 156 -4.26 -6.67 -0.45
CA CYS A 156 -4.40 -7.19 -1.81
C CYS A 156 -3.51 -6.44 -2.80
N ALA A 157 -3.19 -7.09 -3.92
CA ALA A 157 -2.37 -6.55 -5.00
C ALA A 157 -2.82 -7.04 -6.37
N LEU A 158 -2.54 -6.22 -7.41
CA LEU A 158 -2.65 -6.58 -8.82
C LEU A 158 -1.24 -6.67 -9.41
N SER A 159 -1.00 -7.69 -10.25
CA SER A 159 0.28 -7.82 -10.95
C SER A 159 0.49 -6.68 -11.95
N PRO A 160 1.73 -6.23 -12.18
CA PRO A 160 2.02 -5.13 -13.11
C PRO A 160 1.52 -5.34 -14.52
N ASP A 161 1.50 -6.60 -14.98
CA ASP A 161 0.99 -7.02 -16.29
C ASP A 161 -0.54 -7.21 -16.34
N GLY A 162 -1.25 -7.00 -15.21
CA GLY A 162 -2.69 -7.17 -15.10
C GLY A 162 -3.20 -8.61 -15.18
N ARG A 163 -2.32 -9.63 -15.12
CA ARG A 163 -2.72 -11.05 -15.23
C ARG A 163 -3.25 -11.63 -13.95
N PHE A 164 -2.70 -11.22 -12.81
CA PHE A 164 -3.00 -11.80 -11.51
C PHE A 164 -3.55 -10.78 -10.51
N ALA A 165 -4.47 -11.26 -9.70
CA ALA A 165 -4.89 -10.62 -8.46
C ALA A 165 -4.46 -11.51 -7.29
N ALA A 166 -3.99 -10.92 -6.20
CA ALA A 166 -3.55 -11.65 -5.03
C ALA A 166 -4.07 -11.01 -3.75
N ALA A 167 -4.20 -11.82 -2.68
CA ALA A 167 -4.47 -11.32 -1.34
C ALA A 167 -3.77 -12.19 -0.29
N GLY A 168 -3.38 -11.53 0.81
CA GLY A 168 -3.03 -12.20 2.04
C GLY A 168 -4.29 -12.69 2.75
N ALA A 169 -4.20 -13.82 3.42
CA ALA A 169 -5.35 -14.47 4.04
C ALA A 169 -4.99 -15.12 5.38
N ALA A 170 -6.03 -15.35 6.19
CA ALA A 170 -5.99 -16.21 7.35
C ALA A 170 -7.18 -17.18 7.32
N GLU A 171 -6.89 -18.44 7.52
CA GLU A 171 -7.89 -19.50 7.61
C GLU A 171 -8.07 -19.92 9.06
N GLU A 172 -9.27 -19.78 9.59
CA GLU A 172 -9.63 -20.37 10.86
C GLU A 172 -9.82 -21.88 10.66
N GLN A 173 -9.14 -22.67 11.48
CA GLN A 173 -9.29 -24.11 11.49
C GLN A 173 -9.96 -24.53 12.81
N GLU A 174 -11.04 -25.29 12.71
CA GLU A 174 -11.76 -25.76 13.89
C GLU A 174 -10.85 -26.62 14.76
N GLY A 175 -10.59 -26.16 16.00
CA GLY A 175 -9.70 -26.86 16.96
C GLY A 175 -8.20 -26.76 16.68
N ALA A 176 -7.77 -25.93 15.72
CA ALA A 176 -6.35 -25.71 15.39
C ALA A 176 -6.02 -24.20 15.33
N ALA A 177 -4.72 -23.89 15.29
CA ALA A 177 -4.26 -22.52 15.12
C ALA A 177 -4.63 -21.97 13.73
N THR A 178 -4.96 -20.69 13.67
CA THR A 178 -5.15 -19.96 12.41
C THR A 178 -3.93 -20.11 11.50
N ARG A 179 -4.16 -20.33 10.22
CA ARG A 179 -3.10 -20.52 9.23
C ARG A 179 -3.11 -19.43 8.17
N GLY A 180 -1.99 -18.74 8.02
CA GLY A 180 -1.78 -17.74 6.99
C GLY A 180 -1.59 -18.37 5.61
N SER A 181 -2.15 -17.73 4.60
CA SER A 181 -1.99 -18.17 3.22
C SER A 181 -2.03 -17.02 2.24
N VAL A 182 -1.53 -17.25 1.04
CA VAL A 182 -1.65 -16.35 -0.11
C VAL A 182 -2.66 -16.95 -1.08
N ARG A 183 -3.59 -16.10 -1.52
CA ARG A 183 -4.56 -16.39 -2.59
C ARG A 183 -4.09 -15.76 -3.89
N LEU A 184 -4.22 -16.48 -4.99
CA LEU A 184 -3.91 -15.99 -6.33
C LEU A 184 -5.05 -16.31 -7.28
N TRP A 185 -5.53 -15.32 -8.02
CA TRP A 185 -6.59 -15.44 -9.02
C TRP A 185 -6.12 -14.88 -10.37
N ASP A 186 -6.69 -15.41 -11.45
CA ASP A 186 -6.62 -14.79 -12.78
C ASP A 186 -7.42 -13.49 -12.75
N ALA A 187 -6.77 -12.36 -12.95
CA ALA A 187 -7.38 -11.04 -12.79
C ALA A 187 -8.48 -10.78 -13.84
N ARG A 188 -8.43 -11.42 -14.99
CA ARG A 188 -9.45 -11.25 -16.05
C ARG A 188 -10.76 -11.97 -15.73
N THR A 189 -10.68 -13.14 -15.09
CA THR A 189 -11.82 -14.04 -14.91
C THR A 189 -12.26 -14.25 -13.47
N GLY A 190 -11.43 -13.87 -12.48
CA GLY A 190 -11.63 -14.17 -11.07
C GLY A 190 -11.44 -15.65 -10.69
N LYS A 191 -11.01 -16.51 -11.64
CA LYS A 191 -10.78 -17.92 -11.35
C LYS A 191 -9.56 -18.12 -10.46
N PRO A 192 -9.63 -19.00 -9.45
CA PRO A 192 -8.48 -19.36 -8.64
C PRO A 192 -7.34 -19.92 -9.51
N VAL A 193 -6.13 -19.43 -9.32
CA VAL A 193 -4.89 -19.95 -9.92
C VAL A 193 -4.15 -20.81 -8.92
N GLY A 194 -4.10 -20.37 -7.65
CA GLY A 194 -3.42 -21.10 -6.61
C GLY A 194 -3.64 -20.54 -5.21
N THR A 195 -3.33 -21.38 -4.24
CA THR A 195 -3.29 -21.03 -2.82
C THR A 195 -1.99 -21.55 -2.24
N ARG A 196 -1.29 -20.74 -1.48
CA ARG A 196 -0.09 -21.14 -0.75
C ARG A 196 -0.25 -20.88 0.72
N ALA A 197 -0.33 -21.94 1.49
CA ALA A 197 -0.22 -21.86 2.94
C ALA A 197 1.25 -21.61 3.33
N LEU A 198 1.46 -20.69 4.26
CA LEU A 198 2.77 -20.30 4.77
C LEU A 198 2.88 -20.69 6.26
N ASP A 199 4.09 -20.76 6.76
CA ASP A 199 4.34 -20.99 8.18
C ASP A 199 4.15 -19.66 8.95
N ALA A 200 2.91 -19.25 9.06
CA ALA A 200 2.47 -18.01 9.68
C ALA A 200 0.99 -18.09 10.04
N GLN A 201 0.58 -17.33 11.05
CA GLN A 201 -0.84 -17.25 11.44
C GLN A 201 -1.65 -16.37 10.48
N TRP A 202 -1.12 -15.22 10.10
CA TRP A 202 -1.78 -14.26 9.21
C TRP A 202 -0.80 -13.76 8.17
N ILE A 203 -1.27 -13.59 6.94
CA ILE A 203 -0.56 -12.85 5.89
C ILE A 203 -1.25 -11.50 5.74
N TRP A 204 -0.57 -10.46 6.20
CA TRP A 204 -1.14 -9.11 6.27
C TRP A 204 -1.13 -8.37 4.95
N ASN A 205 -0.08 -8.55 4.19
CA ASN A 205 0.07 -7.81 2.94
C ASN A 205 0.76 -8.67 1.88
N VAL A 206 0.49 -8.31 0.63
CA VAL A 206 1.12 -8.89 -0.54
C VAL A 206 1.51 -7.78 -1.53
N ALA A 207 2.65 -7.93 -2.19
CA ALA A 207 3.12 -7.02 -3.22
C ALA A 207 3.78 -7.80 -4.36
N PHE A 208 3.42 -7.51 -5.61
CA PHE A 208 4.13 -8.08 -6.76
C PHE A 208 5.46 -7.34 -6.98
N THR A 209 6.48 -8.08 -7.40
CA THR A 209 7.70 -7.44 -7.92
C THR A 209 7.38 -6.64 -9.18
N PRO A 210 8.11 -5.56 -9.48
CA PRO A 210 7.89 -4.79 -10.71
C PRO A 210 8.04 -5.61 -12.00
N SER A 211 8.84 -6.68 -11.99
CA SER A 211 8.94 -7.63 -13.10
C SER A 211 7.69 -8.50 -13.29
N GLY A 212 6.84 -8.61 -12.26
CA GLY A 212 5.68 -9.52 -12.27
C GLY A 212 6.03 -11.01 -12.15
N GLU A 213 7.31 -11.38 -11.95
CA GLU A 213 7.74 -12.77 -11.87
C GLU A 213 7.53 -13.41 -10.49
N SER A 214 7.40 -12.59 -9.47
CA SER A 214 7.19 -13.03 -8.10
C SER A 214 6.30 -12.10 -7.29
N LEU A 215 5.84 -12.62 -6.16
CA LEU A 215 5.03 -11.94 -5.18
C LEU A 215 5.75 -12.03 -3.83
N VAL A 216 5.74 -10.95 -3.07
CA VAL A 216 6.18 -10.94 -1.68
C VAL A 216 4.95 -10.92 -0.77
N ALA A 217 4.95 -11.77 0.24
CA ALA A 217 3.93 -11.81 1.29
C ALA A 217 4.55 -11.52 2.64
N SER A 218 3.91 -10.74 3.49
CA SER A 218 4.38 -10.41 4.83
C SER A 218 3.45 -10.95 5.91
N ASN A 219 4.02 -11.34 7.04
CA ASN A 219 3.28 -11.78 8.22
C ASN A 219 3.50 -10.84 9.42
N THR A 220 2.80 -11.11 10.52
CA THR A 220 2.95 -10.39 11.79
C THR A 220 4.29 -10.62 12.48
N GLY A 221 5.00 -11.69 12.14
CA GLY A 221 6.31 -12.03 12.71
C GLY A 221 7.49 -11.31 12.06
N GLY A 222 7.25 -10.42 11.08
CA GLY A 222 8.31 -9.72 10.35
C GLY A 222 8.91 -10.53 9.20
N GLN A 223 8.34 -11.67 8.84
CA GLN A 223 8.84 -12.48 7.73
C GLN A 223 8.29 -12.01 6.39
N LEU A 224 9.15 -11.99 5.38
CA LEU A 224 8.87 -11.66 4.00
C LEU A 224 9.10 -12.90 3.12
N PHE A 225 8.02 -13.50 2.64
CA PHE A 225 8.05 -14.69 1.79
C PHE A 225 8.04 -14.29 0.33
N PHE A 226 9.11 -14.56 -0.40
CA PHE A 226 9.16 -14.38 -1.85
C PHE A 226 8.64 -15.63 -2.55
N LEU A 227 7.58 -15.48 -3.32
CA LEU A 227 6.86 -16.57 -3.98
C LEU A 227 6.93 -16.42 -5.50
N GLY A 228 7.39 -17.47 -6.18
CA GLY A 228 7.47 -17.49 -7.65
C GLY A 228 6.10 -17.72 -8.29
N LEU A 229 5.81 -17.02 -9.36
CA LEU A 229 4.55 -17.12 -10.09
C LEU A 229 4.63 -18.07 -11.28
N PRO A 230 3.49 -18.71 -11.65
CA PRO A 230 2.19 -18.68 -10.98
C PRO A 230 2.05 -19.71 -9.85
N GLY A 231 3.02 -20.59 -9.65
CA GLY A 231 2.92 -21.76 -8.77
C GLY A 231 3.04 -21.46 -7.27
N LEU A 232 3.35 -20.22 -6.89
CA LEU A 232 3.53 -19.78 -5.50
C LEU A 232 4.59 -20.59 -4.72
N ALA A 233 5.59 -21.15 -5.41
CA ALA A 233 6.72 -21.80 -4.74
C ALA A 233 7.52 -20.77 -3.96
N THR A 234 7.86 -21.08 -2.69
CA THR A 234 8.72 -20.20 -1.89
C THR A 234 10.13 -20.20 -2.49
N LEU A 235 10.59 -19.04 -2.96
CA LEU A 235 11.91 -18.82 -3.51
C LEU A 235 12.92 -18.54 -2.40
N ARG A 236 12.51 -17.69 -1.44
CA ARG A 236 13.30 -17.36 -0.24
C ARG A 236 12.41 -16.71 0.81
N THR A 237 12.91 -16.66 2.03
CA THR A 237 12.31 -15.89 3.14
C THR A 237 13.34 -14.93 3.69
N LEU A 238 12.95 -13.71 4.00
CA LEU A 238 13.76 -12.71 4.68
C LEU A 238 13.08 -12.36 5.99
N GLU A 239 13.88 -11.96 6.98
CA GLU A 239 13.39 -11.38 8.23
C GLU A 239 13.49 -9.85 8.08
N ALA A 240 12.37 -9.14 8.18
CA ALA A 240 12.37 -7.70 8.29
C ALA A 240 12.63 -7.29 9.75
N PRO A 241 13.41 -6.24 10.02
CA PRO A 241 13.60 -5.75 11.37
C PRO A 241 12.29 -5.25 11.99
N GLY A 242 12.03 -5.66 13.21
CA GLY A 242 10.82 -5.31 13.94
C GLY A 242 9.71 -6.35 13.79
N SER A 243 8.63 -6.19 14.54
CA SER A 243 7.47 -7.07 14.48
C SER A 243 6.53 -6.61 13.37
N GLY A 244 6.38 -7.40 12.32
CA GLY A 244 5.32 -7.30 11.31
C GLY A 244 5.51 -6.22 10.24
N ALA A 245 5.83 -6.63 9.01
CA ALA A 245 5.74 -5.74 7.85
C ALA A 245 4.27 -5.57 7.44
N LEU A 246 3.67 -4.42 7.80
CA LEU A 246 2.25 -4.14 7.56
C LEU A 246 1.99 -3.62 6.14
N GLN A 247 2.91 -2.85 5.60
CA GLN A 247 2.86 -2.31 4.24
C GLN A 247 4.21 -2.47 3.57
N MET A 248 4.18 -2.74 2.27
CA MET A 248 5.39 -2.97 1.47
C MET A 248 5.23 -2.34 0.10
N GLU A 249 6.30 -1.75 -0.41
CA GLU A 249 6.37 -1.27 -1.78
C GLU A 249 7.78 -1.42 -2.34
N PHE A 250 7.86 -1.88 -3.59
CA PHE A 250 9.09 -1.87 -4.34
C PHE A 250 9.36 -0.51 -4.97
N ASN A 251 10.62 -0.14 -5.10
CA ASN A 251 10.99 0.90 -6.04
C ASN A 251 10.77 0.41 -7.49
N SER A 252 10.81 1.33 -8.45
CA SER A 252 10.42 1.04 -9.84
C SER A 252 11.24 -0.04 -10.53
N ASP A 253 12.50 -0.25 -10.16
CA ASP A 253 13.38 -1.29 -10.72
C ASP A 253 13.41 -2.59 -9.91
N GLY A 254 12.74 -2.63 -8.75
CA GLY A 254 12.67 -3.80 -7.87
C GLY A 254 13.95 -4.07 -7.07
N SER A 255 14.94 -3.21 -7.12
CA SER A 255 16.19 -3.37 -6.36
C SER A 255 16.03 -3.12 -4.87
N LEU A 256 15.06 -2.29 -4.49
CA LEU A 256 14.75 -1.92 -3.13
C LEU A 256 13.30 -2.29 -2.79
N LEU A 257 13.08 -2.70 -1.54
CA LEU A 257 11.77 -2.89 -0.92
C LEU A 257 11.68 -2.02 0.32
N ALA A 258 10.74 -1.10 0.37
CA ALA A 258 10.40 -0.39 1.59
C ALA A 258 9.30 -1.17 2.33
N ALA A 259 9.45 -1.32 3.63
CA ALA A 259 8.50 -1.99 4.50
C ALA A 259 8.28 -1.18 5.77
N SER A 260 7.02 -0.96 6.13
CA SER A 260 6.67 -0.37 7.42
C SER A 260 6.50 -1.47 8.46
N ALA A 261 6.97 -1.21 9.67
CA ALA A 261 6.82 -2.11 10.81
C ALA A 261 5.69 -1.67 11.74
N ASP A 262 5.25 -2.57 12.60
CA ASP A 262 4.23 -2.33 13.63
C ASP A 262 4.69 -1.34 14.71
N THR A 263 5.98 -1.09 14.78
CA THR A 263 6.65 -0.25 15.77
C THR A 263 7.14 1.04 15.13
N SER A 264 6.25 2.01 14.83
CA SER A 264 6.62 3.38 14.36
C SER A 264 7.94 3.47 13.57
N ALA A 265 8.16 2.51 12.68
CA ALA A 265 9.41 2.35 11.95
C ALA A 265 9.17 1.97 10.49
N PHE A 266 10.09 2.34 9.63
CA PHE A 266 10.19 1.75 8.31
C PHE A 266 11.63 1.37 8.00
N VAL A 267 11.77 0.38 7.12
CA VAL A 267 13.05 -0.10 6.63
C VAL A 267 13.07 -0.07 5.11
N VAL A 268 14.27 0.10 4.57
CA VAL A 268 14.53 -0.09 3.14
C VAL A 268 15.51 -1.25 3.01
N ILE A 269 15.10 -2.26 2.26
CA ILE A 269 15.80 -3.54 2.10
C ILE A 269 16.41 -3.60 0.70
N ASP A 270 17.70 -3.94 0.60
CA ASP A 270 18.30 -4.41 -0.64
C ASP A 270 17.70 -5.77 -0.99
N VAL A 271 16.92 -5.82 -2.04
CA VAL A 271 16.19 -7.03 -2.43
C VAL A 271 17.13 -8.15 -2.82
N ARG A 272 18.28 -7.86 -3.45
CA ARG A 272 19.25 -8.84 -3.88
C ARG A 272 19.98 -9.47 -2.70
N GLU A 273 20.56 -8.61 -1.84
CA GLU A 273 21.36 -9.04 -0.69
C GLU A 273 20.49 -9.53 0.47
N GLY A 274 19.21 -9.15 0.51
CA GLY A 274 18.28 -9.52 1.57
C GLY A 274 18.60 -8.87 2.92
N ARG A 275 19.21 -7.69 2.90
CA ARG A 275 19.63 -6.96 4.11
C ARG A 275 19.11 -5.53 4.09
N ASP A 276 18.96 -4.98 5.28
CA ASP A 276 18.58 -3.57 5.42
C ASP A 276 19.72 -2.67 4.95
N VAL A 277 19.37 -1.66 4.18
CA VAL A 277 20.26 -0.57 3.79
C VAL A 277 19.94 0.72 4.51
N PHE A 278 18.71 0.84 5.03
CA PHE A 278 18.28 1.96 5.84
C PHE A 278 17.18 1.52 6.80
N ALA A 279 17.20 2.03 8.02
CA ALA A 279 16.12 1.90 8.98
C ALA A 279 15.89 3.24 9.67
N TYR A 280 14.61 3.58 9.85
CA TYR A 280 14.16 4.72 10.65
C TYR A 280 13.17 4.23 11.69
N SER A 281 13.32 4.69 12.91
CA SER A 281 12.40 4.39 14.00
C SER A 281 12.18 5.66 14.80
N ASP A 282 10.93 6.00 15.04
CA ASP A 282 10.52 7.02 16.00
C ASP A 282 10.15 6.31 17.32
N LEU A 283 10.70 6.75 18.45
CA LEU A 283 10.64 5.99 19.70
C LEU A 283 9.32 6.16 20.48
N ASP A 284 8.43 7.04 20.02
CA ASP A 284 7.27 7.48 20.79
C ASP A 284 5.93 6.85 20.41
N ASP A 285 5.87 5.55 20.15
CA ASP A 285 4.62 4.79 20.13
C ASP A 285 3.99 4.40 18.77
N MET A 286 3.85 3.17 18.66
CA MET A 286 3.01 2.16 17.98
C MET A 286 2.05 2.59 16.86
N GLN A 287 2.24 2.02 15.71
CA GLN A 287 1.36 1.58 14.61
C GLN A 287 1.75 2.13 13.23
N GLY A 288 1.98 1.19 12.31
CA GLY A 288 2.54 1.43 10.99
C GLY A 288 1.71 2.30 10.06
N SER A 289 2.34 3.29 9.52
CA SER A 289 1.86 4.03 8.35
C SER A 289 2.37 3.41 7.06
N ASN A 290 1.79 3.77 5.93
CA ASN A 290 2.33 3.42 4.63
C ASN A 290 3.70 4.03 4.40
N VAL A 291 4.55 3.27 3.74
CA VAL A 291 5.82 3.72 3.18
C VAL A 291 5.78 3.57 1.66
N ASN A 292 6.14 4.61 0.92
CA ASN A 292 6.07 4.59 -0.54
C ASN A 292 7.30 5.23 -1.16
N PHE A 293 7.80 4.63 -2.27
CA PHE A 293 8.79 5.27 -3.13
C PHE A 293 8.12 6.29 -4.07
N SER A 294 8.79 7.40 -4.33
CA SER A 294 8.38 8.26 -5.44
C SER A 294 8.60 7.54 -6.78
N PRO A 295 7.73 7.72 -7.79
CA PRO A 295 7.89 7.09 -9.11
C PRO A 295 9.20 7.41 -9.82
N ASP A 296 9.79 8.60 -9.57
CA ASP A 296 11.11 8.96 -10.09
C ASP A 296 12.26 8.30 -9.33
N GLY A 297 11.94 7.54 -8.26
CA GLY A 297 12.88 6.80 -7.44
C GLY A 297 13.84 7.67 -6.61
N ARG A 298 13.52 8.96 -6.38
CA ARG A 298 14.41 9.87 -5.64
C ARG A 298 14.09 9.95 -4.17
N PHE A 299 12.85 9.66 -3.79
CA PHE A 299 12.34 9.86 -2.44
C PHE A 299 11.65 8.61 -1.89
N VAL A 300 11.60 8.55 -0.57
CA VAL A 300 10.71 7.69 0.20
C VAL A 300 9.83 8.59 1.05
N CYS A 301 8.52 8.37 1.07
CA CYS A 301 7.63 9.03 2.01
C CYS A 301 7.10 8.04 3.05
N TRP A 302 6.85 8.54 4.24
CA TRP A 302 6.29 7.78 5.35
C TRP A 302 5.40 8.66 6.22
N GLY A 303 4.28 8.11 6.69
CA GLY A 303 3.38 8.79 7.60
C GLY A 303 3.91 8.76 9.02
N MET A 304 4.10 9.92 9.62
CA MET A 304 4.63 10.09 10.98
C MET A 304 3.50 10.00 12.01
N ASP A 305 3.86 9.67 13.24
CA ASP A 305 2.91 9.47 14.36
C ASP A 305 2.11 10.72 14.73
N ASP A 306 2.67 11.89 14.48
CA ASP A 306 2.01 13.17 14.71
C ASP A 306 1.05 13.60 13.58
N GLY A 307 0.79 12.71 12.61
CA GLY A 307 -0.10 12.99 11.49
C GLY A 307 0.54 13.71 10.30
N LYS A 308 1.80 14.08 10.41
CA LYS A 308 2.58 14.62 9.30
C LYS A 308 3.03 13.54 8.33
N VAL A 309 3.51 13.96 7.18
CA VAL A 309 4.17 13.10 6.20
C VAL A 309 5.62 13.54 6.07
N GLY A 310 6.54 12.62 6.36
CA GLY A 310 7.96 12.82 6.11
C GLY A 310 8.35 12.42 4.69
N ILE A 311 9.32 13.13 4.13
CA ILE A 311 9.94 12.83 2.84
C ILE A 311 11.44 12.65 3.06
N TRP A 312 11.92 11.45 2.76
CA TRP A 312 13.33 11.10 2.85
C TRP A 312 13.96 11.05 1.46
N GLY A 313 15.21 11.46 1.39
CA GLY A 313 16.02 11.39 0.19
C GLY A 313 17.49 11.55 0.51
N VAL A 314 18.33 11.47 -0.51
CA VAL A 314 19.77 11.69 -0.35
C VAL A 314 20.08 13.18 -0.57
N LYS A 315 20.67 13.80 0.44
CA LYS A 315 21.12 15.21 0.31
C LYS A 315 22.17 15.31 -0.78
N PRO A 316 22.09 16.33 -1.66
CA PRO A 316 23.20 16.61 -2.57
C PRO A 316 24.51 16.73 -1.78
N ARG A 317 25.60 16.15 -2.29
CA ARG A 317 26.92 16.42 -1.72
C ARG A 317 27.24 17.90 -1.93
N PRO A 318 27.78 18.58 -0.89
CA PRO A 318 28.17 19.99 -1.00
C PRO A 318 29.23 20.23 -2.06
#